data_21865bb83d6d46299d35989afa88e893
#
_entry.id   21865bb83d6d46299d35989afa88e893
#
_cell.length_a   1.000
_cell.length_b   1.000
_cell.length_c   1.000
_cell.angle_alpha   90.00
_cell.angle_beta   90.00
_cell.angle_gamma   90.00
#
_symmetry.space_group_name_H-M   'P 1'
#
loop_
_entity.id
_entity.type
_entity.pdbx_description
1 polymer ?
#
loop_
_entity_poly.entity_id
_entity_poly.type
_entity_poly.pdbx_seq_one_letter_code
_entity_poly.pdbx_strand_id
1 'polypeptide(L)'
;REKKYKNSKIKIRISGVKINTEQNVEEMNQFYKEFADEIALVDYLPWESAYDNEINNIEAECSELYRRIFVWQDGKANPCDYDYKSILSKWNANQHSIKSIWNSDYYNEIRNLHKLKERKKIEPCNRCIGT
;
A
#
# COMPACT_ATOMS: atom_id res chain seq x y z
N ARG A 1 -12.40 -17.91 -21.39
CA ARG A 1 -13.21 -17.36 -20.31
C ARG A 1 -14.72 -17.36 -20.65
N GLU A 2 -15.13 -16.80 -21.78
CA GLU A 2 -16.54 -16.72 -22.17
C GLU A 2 -17.26 -18.08 -22.18
N LYS A 3 -16.61 -19.12 -22.70
CA LYS A 3 -17.20 -20.47 -22.73
C LYS A 3 -17.40 -21.09 -21.35
N LYS A 4 -16.49 -20.81 -20.39
CA LYS A 4 -16.49 -21.45 -19.06
C LYS A 4 -17.15 -20.59 -17.99
N TYR A 5 -17.11 -19.25 -18.13
CA TYR A 5 -17.52 -18.32 -17.08
C TYR A 5 -18.50 -17.23 -17.57
N LYS A 6 -19.25 -17.51 -18.63
CA LYS A 6 -20.15 -16.57 -19.30
C LYS A 6 -21.09 -15.80 -18.33
N ASN A 7 -21.48 -16.43 -17.23
CA ASN A 7 -22.37 -15.85 -16.22
C ASN A 7 -21.65 -15.56 -14.89
N SER A 8 -20.32 -15.58 -14.87
CA SER A 8 -19.56 -15.30 -13.65
C SER A 8 -19.61 -13.82 -13.30
N LYS A 9 -19.95 -13.52 -12.05
CA LYS A 9 -19.86 -12.18 -11.47
C LYS A 9 -18.43 -11.85 -11.01
N ILE A 10 -17.51 -12.81 -11.11
CA ILE A 10 -16.11 -12.64 -10.72
C ILE A 10 -15.43 -11.75 -11.77
N LYS A 11 -14.84 -10.67 -11.32
CA LYS A 11 -13.96 -9.81 -12.12
C LYS A 11 -12.52 -10.21 -11.91
N ILE A 12 -11.76 -10.26 -12.99
CA ILE A 12 -10.32 -10.53 -12.97
C ILE A 12 -9.61 -9.22 -13.25
N ARG A 13 -8.84 -8.77 -12.29
CA ARG A 13 -7.91 -7.67 -12.45
C ARG A 13 -6.48 -8.20 -12.48
N ILE A 14 -5.70 -7.77 -13.46
CA ILE A 14 -4.27 -8.03 -13.54
C ILE A 14 -3.56 -6.72 -13.26
N SER A 15 -2.61 -6.77 -12.32
CA SER A 15 -1.76 -5.63 -11.99
C SER A 15 -0.31 -5.96 -12.31
N GLY A 16 0.37 -5.03 -12.95
CA GLY A 16 1.81 -5.11 -13.23
C GLY A 16 2.52 -3.88 -12.71
N VAL A 17 3.81 -4.02 -12.46
CA VAL A 17 4.70 -2.93 -12.07
C VAL A 17 5.66 -2.63 -13.20
N LYS A 18 5.71 -1.38 -13.62
CA LYS A 18 6.67 -0.90 -14.61
C LYS A 18 7.97 -0.54 -13.89
N ILE A 19 8.98 -1.40 -14.04
CA ILE A 19 10.27 -1.25 -13.36
C ILE A 19 11.26 -0.46 -14.22
N ASN A 20 11.24 -0.71 -15.54
CA ASN A 20 12.17 -0.09 -16.48
C ASN A 20 11.53 0.08 -17.88
N THR A 21 12.27 0.68 -18.80
CA THR A 21 11.83 0.95 -20.18
C THR A 21 11.92 -0.27 -21.11
N GLU A 22 12.55 -1.36 -20.67
CA GLU A 22 12.70 -2.57 -21.47
C GLU A 22 11.45 -3.46 -21.43
N GLN A 23 10.56 -3.22 -20.47
CA GLN A 23 9.30 -3.96 -20.35
C GLN A 23 8.35 -3.56 -21.48
N ASN A 24 7.95 -4.55 -22.28
CA ASN A 24 6.95 -4.34 -23.32
C ASN A 24 5.54 -4.32 -22.76
N VAL A 25 5.14 -3.14 -22.29
CA VAL A 25 3.83 -2.89 -21.70
C VAL A 25 2.69 -3.18 -22.66
N GLU A 26 2.89 -2.88 -23.97
CA GLU A 26 1.88 -3.07 -24.99
C GLU A 26 1.61 -4.57 -25.24
N GLU A 27 2.66 -5.36 -25.34
CA GLU A 27 2.55 -6.82 -25.48
C GLU A 27 1.86 -7.45 -24.27
N MET A 28 2.20 -6.99 -23.08
CA MET A 28 1.55 -7.43 -21.85
C MET A 28 0.05 -7.12 -21.87
N ASN A 29 -0.34 -5.91 -22.25
CA ASN A 29 -1.73 -5.51 -22.36
C ASN A 29 -2.49 -6.35 -23.39
N GLN A 30 -1.89 -6.58 -24.55
CA GLN A 30 -2.49 -7.41 -25.60
C GLN A 30 -2.70 -8.85 -25.14
N PHE A 31 -1.70 -9.43 -24.48
CA PHE A 31 -1.78 -10.80 -23.97
C PHE A 31 -2.88 -10.97 -22.92
N TYR A 32 -2.98 -10.07 -21.96
CA TYR A 32 -3.92 -10.20 -20.85
C TYR A 32 -5.35 -9.73 -21.17
N LYS A 33 -5.54 -8.92 -22.20
CA LYS A 33 -6.85 -8.39 -22.61
C LYS A 33 -7.91 -9.47 -22.86
N GLU A 34 -7.51 -10.65 -23.28
CA GLU A 34 -8.44 -11.74 -23.59
C GLU A 34 -9.11 -12.35 -22.35
N PHE A 35 -8.49 -12.24 -21.18
CA PHE A 35 -8.95 -12.91 -19.97
C PHE A 35 -9.05 -12.04 -18.71
N ALA A 36 -8.62 -10.79 -18.78
CA ALA A 36 -8.79 -9.83 -17.71
C ALA A 36 -9.95 -8.87 -18.00
N ASP A 37 -10.65 -8.48 -16.95
CA ASP A 37 -11.66 -7.41 -17.02
C ASP A 37 -11.01 -6.03 -16.87
N GLU A 38 -9.89 -5.99 -16.14
CA GLU A 38 -9.13 -4.78 -15.86
C GLU A 38 -7.63 -5.09 -15.87
N ILE A 39 -6.86 -4.24 -16.51
CA ILE A 39 -5.39 -4.27 -16.48
C ILE A 39 -4.91 -2.94 -15.94
N ALA A 40 -4.15 -2.97 -14.84
CA ALA A 40 -3.58 -1.79 -14.22
C ALA A 40 -2.06 -1.90 -14.20
N LEU A 41 -1.40 -0.86 -14.68
CA LEU A 41 0.05 -0.72 -14.61
C LEU A 41 0.37 0.45 -13.70
N VAL A 42 1.25 0.22 -12.76
CA VAL A 42 1.73 1.24 -11.83
C VAL A 42 3.24 1.38 -11.98
N ASP A 43 3.74 2.58 -11.79
CA ASP A 43 5.19 2.78 -11.76
C ASP A 43 5.77 2.15 -10.49
N TYR A 44 6.99 1.64 -10.63
CA TYR A 44 7.72 1.10 -9.49
C TYR A 44 8.05 2.20 -8.49
N LEU A 45 7.71 1.95 -7.24
CA LEU A 45 8.11 2.77 -6.11
C LEU A 45 9.06 1.96 -5.22
N PRO A 46 10.30 2.42 -5.00
CA PRO A 46 11.31 1.67 -4.25
C PRO A 46 11.03 1.70 -2.74
N TRP A 47 9.94 1.03 -2.34
CA TRP A 47 9.51 0.94 -0.94
C TRP A 47 10.52 0.20 -0.06
N GLU A 48 11.36 -0.66 -0.65
CA GLU A 48 12.48 -1.33 0.03
C GLU A 48 13.53 -0.36 0.54
N SER A 49 13.61 0.84 -0.05
CA SER A 49 14.50 1.92 0.41
C SER A 49 13.84 2.84 1.43
N ALA A 50 12.63 2.53 1.90
CA ALA A 50 11.86 3.43 2.76
C ALA A 50 12.58 3.86 4.05
N TYR A 51 13.51 3.03 4.54
CA TYR A 51 14.30 3.32 5.73
C TYR A 51 15.70 3.90 5.45
N ASP A 52 16.13 3.85 4.18
CA ASP A 52 17.47 4.28 3.75
C ASP A 52 17.43 5.64 3.06
N ASN A 53 16.25 6.11 2.67
CA ASN A 53 16.07 7.45 2.11
C ASN A 53 16.45 8.54 3.12
N GLU A 54 16.90 9.67 2.63
CA GLU A 54 17.11 10.86 3.46
C GLU A 54 15.80 11.34 4.08
N ILE A 55 15.91 11.92 5.28
CA ILE A 55 14.77 12.57 5.92
C ILE A 55 14.32 13.75 5.05
N ASN A 56 13.04 13.82 4.76
CA ASN A 56 12.46 14.87 3.93
C ASN A 56 11.54 15.78 4.74
N ASN A 57 11.15 16.89 4.12
CA ASN A 57 10.26 17.90 4.72
C ASN A 57 8.85 17.88 4.08
N ILE A 58 8.38 16.71 3.65
CA ILE A 58 7.03 16.58 3.10
C ILE A 58 6.03 16.80 4.24
N GLU A 59 5.23 17.86 4.12
CA GLU A 59 4.17 18.21 5.08
C GLU A 59 2.81 17.64 4.69
N ALA A 60 2.67 17.14 3.46
CA ALA A 60 1.40 16.60 2.96
C ALA A 60 0.91 15.44 3.82
N GLU A 61 -0.37 15.45 4.12
CA GLU A 61 -1.03 14.37 4.82
C GLU A 61 -1.08 13.11 3.95
N CYS A 62 -0.71 11.96 4.52
CA CYS A 62 -0.71 10.71 3.77
C CYS A 62 -2.12 10.11 3.69
N SER A 63 -2.63 9.93 2.48
CA SER A 63 -3.96 9.34 2.24
C SER A 63 -4.07 7.88 2.67
N GLU A 64 -2.97 7.12 2.68
CA GLU A 64 -2.95 5.69 3.03
C GLU A 64 -3.44 5.45 4.47
N LEU A 65 -3.15 6.37 5.39
CA LEU A 65 -3.60 6.29 6.79
C LEU A 65 -5.13 6.27 6.98
N TYR A 66 -5.88 6.66 5.93
CA TYR A 66 -7.34 6.75 5.95
C TYR A 66 -8.03 5.75 5.03
N ARG A 67 -7.27 5.02 4.23
CA ARG A 67 -7.82 4.16 3.17
C ARG A 67 -7.67 2.68 3.46
N ARG A 68 -6.59 2.27 4.13
CA ARG A 68 -6.27 0.86 4.30
C ARG A 68 -5.40 0.58 5.53
N ILE A 69 -5.35 -0.67 5.89
CA ILE A 69 -4.44 -1.25 6.87
C ILE A 69 -3.85 -2.51 6.24
N PHE A 70 -2.59 -2.75 6.46
CA PHE A 70 -1.91 -3.95 6.00
C PHE A 70 -1.76 -4.93 7.15
N VAL A 71 -2.13 -6.17 6.92
CA VAL A 71 -1.95 -7.23 7.90
C VAL A 71 -1.00 -8.26 7.30
N TRP A 72 0.15 -8.42 7.92
CA TRP A 72 1.15 -9.38 7.51
C TRP A 72 0.77 -10.80 7.94
N GLN A 73 1.46 -11.79 7.38
CA GLN A 73 1.25 -13.22 7.65
C GLN A 73 1.38 -13.62 9.13
N ASP A 74 2.15 -12.86 9.92
CA ASP A 74 2.31 -13.03 11.36
C ASP A 74 1.25 -12.29 12.19
N GLY A 75 0.31 -11.65 11.51
CA GLY A 75 -0.77 -10.86 12.12
C GLY A 75 -0.40 -9.42 12.47
N LYS A 76 0.83 -8.98 12.26
CA LYS A 76 1.20 -7.57 12.48
C LYS A 76 0.35 -6.67 11.60
N ALA A 77 -0.21 -5.63 12.20
CA ALA A 77 -1.06 -4.65 11.52
C ALA A 77 -0.29 -3.34 11.33
N ASN A 78 -0.01 -3.00 10.08
CA ASN A 78 0.75 -1.82 9.70
C ASN A 78 -0.16 -0.75 9.08
N PRO A 79 0.12 0.54 9.29
CA PRO A 79 -0.63 1.64 8.66
C PRO A 79 -0.38 1.72 7.14
N CYS A 80 0.77 1.25 6.65
CA CYS A 80 1.10 1.21 5.23
C CYS A 80 2.17 0.15 4.94
N ASP A 81 2.36 -0.18 3.67
CA ASP A 81 3.34 -1.15 3.17
C ASP A 81 4.79 -0.63 3.17
N TYR A 82 4.98 0.69 3.15
CA TYR A 82 6.31 1.30 3.32
C TYR A 82 6.96 0.95 4.66
N ASP A 83 6.16 0.66 5.69
CA ASP A 83 6.65 0.16 6.97
C ASP A 83 6.88 -1.35 6.93
N TYR A 84 7.69 -1.84 6.00
CA TYR A 84 7.96 -3.27 5.86
C TYR A 84 8.69 -3.88 7.06
N LYS A 85 9.39 -3.07 7.86
CA LYS A 85 10.00 -3.51 9.14
C LYS A 85 8.98 -3.56 10.29
N SER A 86 7.76 -3.10 10.07
CA SER A 86 6.68 -3.07 11.06
C SER A 86 7.02 -2.29 12.34
N ILE A 87 7.76 -1.20 12.23
CA ILE A 87 8.10 -0.33 13.36
C ILE A 87 6.84 0.35 13.94
N LEU A 88 5.88 0.69 13.05
CA LEU A 88 4.61 1.29 13.42
C LEU A 88 3.54 0.26 13.83
N SER A 89 3.86 -1.03 13.77
CA SER A 89 2.94 -2.07 14.19
C SER A 89 2.98 -2.24 15.71
N LYS A 90 1.95 -1.76 16.40
CA LYS A 90 1.76 -1.97 17.85
C LYS A 90 0.72 -3.03 18.15
N TRP A 91 0.01 -3.52 17.13
CA TRP A 91 -1.14 -4.40 17.27
C TRP A 91 -1.03 -5.62 16.38
N ASN A 92 -1.63 -6.71 16.84
CA ASN A 92 -1.68 -7.96 16.09
C ASN A 92 -3.14 -8.37 15.85
N ALA A 93 -3.48 -8.62 14.59
CA ALA A 93 -4.82 -9.00 14.15
C ALA A 93 -5.26 -10.40 14.62
N ASN A 94 -4.32 -11.23 15.08
CA ASN A 94 -4.65 -12.50 15.73
C ASN A 94 -5.20 -12.30 17.16
N GLN A 95 -4.97 -11.12 17.75
CA GLN A 95 -5.35 -10.80 19.12
C GLN A 95 -6.42 -9.71 19.21
N HIS A 96 -6.52 -8.88 18.19
CA HIS A 96 -7.38 -7.70 18.17
C HIS A 96 -8.17 -7.61 16.88
N SER A 97 -9.41 -7.13 16.92
CA SER A 97 -10.20 -6.90 15.72
C SER A 97 -9.61 -5.75 14.90
N ILE A 98 -9.72 -5.84 13.56
CA ILE A 98 -9.28 -4.77 12.65
C ILE A 98 -9.94 -3.43 13.01
N LYS A 99 -11.22 -3.44 13.38
CA LYS A 99 -11.94 -2.24 13.82
C LYS A 99 -11.29 -1.62 15.06
N SER A 100 -10.88 -2.43 16.04
CA SER A 100 -10.22 -1.97 17.26
C SER A 100 -8.85 -1.37 16.95
N ILE A 101 -8.06 -2.04 16.10
CA ILE A 101 -6.75 -1.56 15.68
C ILE A 101 -6.89 -0.21 14.93
N TRP A 102 -7.80 -0.15 13.95
CA TRP A 102 -8.04 1.03 13.12
C TRP A 102 -8.42 2.28 13.93
N ASN A 103 -9.20 2.09 15.02
CA ASN A 103 -9.68 3.17 15.88
C ASN A 103 -8.84 3.34 17.16
N SER A 104 -7.70 2.68 17.28
CA SER A 104 -6.83 2.80 18.43
C SER A 104 -6.26 4.21 18.56
N ASP A 105 -5.97 4.61 19.81
CA ASP A 105 -5.33 5.91 20.10
C ASP A 105 -4.02 6.06 19.34
N TYR A 106 -3.25 4.99 19.22
CA TYR A 106 -1.97 5.00 18.50
C TYR A 106 -2.15 5.31 17.00
N TYR A 107 -3.11 4.67 16.30
CA TYR A 107 -3.38 4.99 14.90
C TYR A 107 -3.93 6.42 14.74
N ASN A 108 -4.71 6.88 15.71
CA ASN A 108 -5.23 8.24 15.72
C ASN A 108 -4.11 9.25 15.99
N GLU A 109 -3.14 8.93 16.83
CA GLU A 109 -1.94 9.75 17.05
C GLU A 109 -1.12 9.92 15.75
N ILE A 110 -0.84 8.82 15.03
CA ILE A 110 -0.15 8.89 13.74
C ILE A 110 -0.90 9.81 12.77
N ARG A 111 -2.22 9.64 12.62
CA ARG A 111 -3.06 10.49 11.77
C ARG A 111 -2.98 11.96 12.20
N ASN A 112 -3.04 12.21 13.50
CA ASN A 112 -2.99 13.56 14.05
C ASN A 112 -1.64 14.25 13.78
N LEU A 113 -0.52 13.54 13.92
CA LEU A 113 0.79 14.07 13.57
C LEU A 113 0.88 14.45 12.08
N HIS A 114 0.26 13.65 11.19
CA HIS A 114 0.18 14.01 9.78
C HIS A 114 -0.68 15.27 9.54
N LYS A 115 -1.83 15.40 10.21
CA LYS A 115 -2.69 16.61 10.13
C LYS A 115 -1.97 17.87 10.62
N LEU A 116 -1.14 17.72 11.64
CA LEU A 116 -0.35 18.82 12.20
C LEU A 116 0.92 19.13 11.41
N LYS A 117 1.13 18.47 10.26
CA LYS A 117 2.33 18.60 9.41
C LYS A 117 3.62 18.17 10.14
N GLU A 118 3.48 17.29 11.11
CA GLU A 118 4.58 16.78 11.93
C GLU A 118 5.02 15.37 11.52
N ARG A 119 4.72 14.97 10.30
CA ARG A 119 5.10 13.68 9.69
C ARG A 119 6.57 13.34 9.87
N LYS A 120 7.44 14.35 9.92
CA LYS A 120 8.90 14.20 10.15
C LYS A 120 9.24 13.55 11.48
N LYS A 121 8.33 13.49 12.45
CA LYS A 121 8.53 12.85 13.75
C LYS A 121 8.32 11.33 13.73
N ILE A 122 7.83 10.80 12.61
CA ILE A 122 7.44 9.39 12.50
C ILE A 122 8.34 8.69 11.49
N GLU A 123 9.05 7.64 11.90
CA GLU A 123 9.77 6.76 11.00
C GLU A 123 8.85 5.57 10.60
N PRO A 124 8.78 5.14 9.34
CA PRO A 124 9.52 5.65 8.16
C PRO A 124 8.83 6.83 7.44
N CYS A 125 7.76 7.42 7.97
CA CYS A 125 7.01 8.48 7.30
C CYS A 125 7.90 9.70 6.95
N ASN A 126 8.90 9.99 7.78
CA ASN A 126 9.87 11.07 7.59
C ASN A 126 10.82 10.84 6.40
N ARG A 127 10.88 9.61 5.88
CA ARG A 127 11.74 9.21 4.74
C ARG A 127 10.92 8.80 3.52
N CYS A 128 9.61 8.65 3.70
CA CYS A 128 8.72 8.20 2.64
C CYS A 128 8.50 9.31 1.60
N ILE A 129 8.68 8.96 0.32
CA ILE A 129 8.50 9.86 -0.83
C ILE A 129 7.06 9.80 -1.40
N GLY A 130 6.22 8.89 -0.90
CA GLY A 130 4.81 8.78 -1.28
C GLY A 130 3.92 9.76 -0.51
N THR A 131 2.86 10.23 -1.16
CA THR A 131 1.82 11.12 -0.60
C THR A 131 0.43 10.56 -0.87
#